data_d28fa68f47d22a0e23e7fa6d90aaa8d0
#
_entry.id   d28fa68f47d22a0e23e7fa6d90aaa8d0
#
_cell.length_a   1.000
_cell.length_b   1.000
_cell.length_c   1.000
_cell.angle_alpha   90.00
_cell.angle_beta   90.00
_cell.angle_gamma   90.00
#
_symmetry.space_group_name_H-M   'P 1'
#
loop_
_entity.id
_entity.type
_entity.pdbx_description
1 polymer ?
#
loop_
_entity_poly.entity_id
_entity_poly.type
_entity_poly.pdbx_seq_one_letter_code
_entity_poly.pdbx_strand_id
1 'polypeptide(L)'
;MNVLEGIRNRAKSLKKTIALPEYDDERVLQAAEIATREHVATIQLIGDPVVIEQKSKSLGISLSGIEIVDHKKDQKKAEYVQSLFELRKGKGLTLQQAEQWLDSTMYYACMMLYHNRVDGIVSGAALSSPDVIRPALQIIKAAPGIKLASSC
;
A
#
# COMPACT_ATOMS: atom_id res chain seq x y z
N MET A 1 28.76 -11.55 6.77
CA MET A 1 27.35 -11.27 6.35
C MET A 1 27.22 -9.78 6.10
N ASN A 2 26.81 -9.41 4.91
CA ASN A 2 26.53 -8.00 4.58
C ASN A 2 25.26 -7.55 5.34
N VAL A 3 25.19 -6.28 5.75
CA VAL A 3 24.03 -5.70 6.45
C VAL A 3 22.73 -5.92 5.67
N LEU A 4 22.76 -5.75 4.35
CA LEU A 4 21.60 -5.97 3.47
C LEU A 4 21.12 -7.43 3.47
N GLU A 5 22.05 -8.39 3.50
CA GLU A 5 21.70 -9.80 3.62
C GLU A 5 21.04 -10.11 4.95
N GLY A 6 21.55 -9.51 6.03
CA GLY A 6 20.94 -9.63 7.36
C GLY A 6 19.50 -9.12 7.40
N ILE A 7 19.25 -7.93 6.79
CA ILE A 7 17.91 -7.34 6.68
C ILE A 7 16.98 -8.24 5.85
N ARG A 8 17.44 -8.71 4.68
CA ARG A 8 16.66 -9.63 3.82
C ARG A 8 16.30 -10.93 4.51
N ASN A 9 17.26 -11.55 5.19
CA ASN A 9 17.03 -12.80 5.91
C ASN A 9 16.02 -12.64 7.05
N ARG A 10 16.09 -11.51 7.76
CA ARG A 10 15.11 -11.16 8.78
C ARG A 10 13.72 -10.94 8.16
N ALA A 11 13.62 -10.21 7.05
CA ALA A 11 12.35 -9.99 6.35
C ALA A 11 11.71 -11.32 5.93
N LYS A 12 12.49 -12.24 5.33
CA LYS A 12 12.02 -13.58 4.94
C LYS A 12 11.44 -14.38 6.12
N SER A 13 12.05 -14.27 7.30
CA SER A 13 11.57 -14.97 8.50
C SER A 13 10.27 -14.39 9.05
N LEU A 14 10.02 -13.11 8.85
CA LEU A 14 8.83 -12.40 9.36
C LEU A 14 7.56 -12.67 8.54
N LYS A 15 7.67 -13.07 7.29
CA LYS A 15 6.56 -13.39 6.37
C LYS A 15 5.49 -12.30 6.33
N LYS A 16 5.90 -11.05 6.22
CA LYS A 16 5.00 -9.90 6.24
C LYS A 16 4.34 -9.66 4.88
N THR A 17 3.12 -9.12 4.91
CA THR A 17 2.39 -8.69 3.73
C THR A 17 2.53 -7.19 3.55
N ILE A 18 3.01 -6.77 2.38
CA ILE A 18 3.29 -5.37 2.05
C ILE A 18 2.41 -4.93 0.88
N ALA A 19 1.72 -3.80 1.08
CA ALA A 19 0.95 -3.14 0.04
C ALA A 19 1.81 -2.17 -0.76
N LEU A 20 1.67 -2.19 -2.09
CA LEU A 20 2.32 -1.27 -3.01
C LEU A 20 1.24 -0.52 -3.80
N PRO A 21 0.98 0.77 -3.49
CA PRO A 21 -0.11 1.53 -4.09
C PRO A 21 0.24 2.20 -5.43
N GLU A 22 1.51 2.21 -5.85
CA GLU A 22 1.96 2.86 -7.09
C GLU A 22 2.08 1.84 -8.22
N TYR A 23 0.95 1.21 -8.55
CA TYR A 23 0.84 0.06 -9.46
C TYR A 23 1.22 0.35 -10.93
N ASP A 24 1.30 1.60 -11.30
CA ASP A 24 1.63 2.07 -12.65
C ASP A 24 3.10 2.47 -12.81
N ASP A 25 3.91 2.40 -11.77
CA ASP A 25 5.35 2.65 -11.83
C ASP A 25 6.11 1.35 -12.12
N GLU A 26 6.95 1.37 -13.17
CA GLU A 26 7.74 0.20 -13.60
C GLU A 26 8.66 -0.33 -12.50
N ARG A 27 9.28 0.58 -11.73
CA ARG A 27 10.20 0.23 -10.63
C ARG A 27 9.48 -0.51 -9.53
N VAL A 28 8.23 -0.13 -9.26
CA VAL A 28 7.37 -0.77 -8.27
C VAL A 28 6.98 -2.18 -8.73
N LEU A 29 6.62 -2.35 -10.01
CA LEU A 29 6.31 -3.67 -10.58
C LEU A 29 7.53 -4.60 -10.55
N GLN A 30 8.72 -4.09 -10.93
CA GLN A 30 9.96 -4.85 -10.85
C GLN A 30 10.31 -5.24 -9.41
N ALA A 31 10.17 -4.31 -8.46
CA ALA A 31 10.42 -4.56 -7.05
C ALA A 31 9.43 -5.60 -6.48
N ALA A 32 8.17 -5.56 -6.90
CA ALA A 32 7.15 -6.53 -6.50
C ALA A 32 7.52 -7.95 -6.94
N GLU A 33 7.95 -8.11 -8.20
CA GLU A 33 8.43 -9.40 -8.72
C GLU A 33 9.63 -9.92 -7.93
N ILE A 34 10.64 -9.08 -7.74
CA ILE A 34 11.88 -9.45 -7.02
C ILE A 34 11.56 -9.84 -5.58
N ALA A 35 10.79 -9.03 -4.85
CA ALA A 35 10.45 -9.29 -3.46
C ALA A 35 9.67 -10.59 -3.29
N THR A 36 8.75 -10.89 -4.23
CA THR A 36 7.97 -12.13 -4.24
C THR A 36 8.84 -13.34 -4.57
N ARG A 37 9.64 -13.25 -5.62
CA ARG A 37 10.57 -14.34 -6.05
C ARG A 37 11.60 -14.68 -4.97
N GLU A 38 12.12 -13.68 -4.29
CA GLU A 38 13.09 -13.85 -3.21
C GLU A 38 12.44 -14.15 -1.85
N HIS A 39 11.12 -14.23 -1.78
CA HIS A 39 10.36 -14.45 -0.54
C HIS A 39 10.65 -13.43 0.57
N VAL A 40 10.94 -12.18 0.18
CA VAL A 40 11.20 -11.08 1.13
C VAL A 40 9.92 -10.65 1.82
N ALA A 41 8.80 -10.60 1.08
CA ALA A 41 7.48 -10.29 1.57
C ALA A 41 6.40 -10.91 0.67
N THR A 42 5.18 -11.04 1.20
CA THR A 42 3.99 -11.24 0.38
C THR A 42 3.55 -9.88 -0.15
N ILE A 43 3.41 -9.75 -1.46
CA ILE A 43 3.12 -8.47 -2.09
C ILE A 43 1.65 -8.39 -2.51
N GLN A 44 1.02 -7.27 -2.18
CA GLN A 44 -0.28 -6.87 -2.70
C GLN A 44 -0.13 -5.56 -3.49
N LEU A 45 -0.35 -5.63 -4.80
CA LEU A 45 -0.43 -4.45 -5.67
C LEU A 45 -1.85 -3.89 -5.61
N ILE A 46 -1.97 -2.58 -5.34
CA ILE A 46 -3.28 -1.92 -5.27
C ILE A 46 -3.45 -1.06 -6.51
N GLY A 47 -4.42 -1.40 -7.34
CA GLY A 47 -4.66 -0.65 -8.57
C GLY A 47 -5.59 -1.35 -9.55
N ASP A 48 -5.63 -0.84 -10.77
CA ASP A 48 -6.41 -1.40 -11.87
C ASP A 48 -5.73 -2.69 -12.40
N PRO A 49 -6.39 -3.85 -12.29
CA PRO A 49 -5.82 -5.12 -12.74
C PRO A 49 -5.44 -5.12 -14.22
N VAL A 50 -6.24 -4.47 -15.06
CA VAL A 50 -5.99 -4.43 -16.52
C VAL A 50 -4.70 -3.66 -16.81
N VAL A 51 -4.50 -2.52 -16.14
CA VAL A 51 -3.29 -1.70 -16.31
C VAL A 51 -2.07 -2.47 -15.80
N ILE A 52 -2.17 -3.12 -14.63
CA ILE A 52 -1.09 -3.91 -14.03
C ILE A 52 -0.69 -5.05 -14.98
N GLU A 53 -1.66 -5.82 -15.47
CA GLU A 53 -1.41 -6.96 -16.36
C GLU A 53 -0.77 -6.54 -17.69
N GLN A 54 -1.31 -5.49 -18.32
CA GLN A 54 -0.78 -4.99 -19.58
C GLN A 54 0.66 -4.48 -19.44
N LYS A 55 0.92 -3.70 -18.38
CA LYS A 55 2.24 -3.13 -18.13
C LYS A 55 3.26 -4.20 -17.76
N SER A 56 2.89 -5.13 -16.90
CA SER A 56 3.76 -6.26 -16.54
C SER A 56 4.09 -7.14 -17.74
N LYS A 57 3.11 -7.40 -18.61
CA LYS A 57 3.33 -8.15 -19.86
C LYS A 57 4.30 -7.43 -20.79
N SER A 58 4.14 -6.11 -20.97
CA SER A 58 5.03 -5.31 -21.84
C SER A 58 6.46 -5.25 -21.32
N LEU A 59 6.66 -5.34 -20.00
CA LEU A 59 7.97 -5.30 -19.33
C LEU A 59 8.56 -6.70 -19.09
N GLY A 60 7.85 -7.76 -19.40
CA GLY A 60 8.29 -9.14 -19.12
C GLY A 60 8.32 -9.49 -17.63
N ILE A 61 7.52 -8.80 -16.80
CA ILE A 61 7.44 -8.98 -15.35
C ILE A 61 6.44 -10.08 -15.03
N SER A 62 6.83 -11.02 -14.16
CA SER A 62 5.94 -12.07 -13.67
C SER A 62 5.11 -11.57 -12.48
N LEU A 63 3.80 -11.74 -12.57
CA LEU A 63 2.86 -11.46 -11.46
C LEU A 63 2.59 -12.70 -10.59
N SER A 64 3.29 -13.80 -10.82
CA SER A 64 3.10 -15.05 -10.06
C SER A 64 3.36 -14.83 -8.56
N GLY A 65 2.39 -15.19 -7.73
CA GLY A 65 2.47 -15.01 -6.28
C GLY A 65 2.20 -13.59 -5.79
N ILE A 66 1.84 -12.65 -6.67
CA ILE A 66 1.43 -11.29 -6.33
C ILE A 66 -0.08 -11.22 -6.35
N GLU A 67 -0.69 -10.72 -5.27
CA GLU A 67 -2.12 -10.43 -5.23
C GLU A 67 -2.38 -9.02 -5.79
N ILE A 68 -3.37 -8.89 -6.66
CA ILE A 68 -3.83 -7.59 -7.17
C ILE A 68 -5.15 -7.24 -6.50
N VAL A 69 -5.20 -6.07 -5.87
CA VAL A 69 -6.39 -5.54 -5.21
C VAL A 69 -6.95 -4.39 -6.04
N ASP A 70 -8.06 -4.63 -6.73
CA ASP A 70 -8.82 -3.58 -7.42
C ASP A 70 -9.58 -2.76 -6.38
N HIS A 71 -8.97 -1.65 -5.92
CA HIS A 71 -9.52 -0.78 -4.89
C HIS A 71 -10.88 -0.16 -5.24
N LYS A 72 -11.26 -0.16 -6.52
CA LYS A 72 -12.57 0.35 -6.98
C LYS A 72 -13.68 -0.68 -6.85
N LYS A 73 -13.33 -1.98 -6.98
CA LYS A 73 -14.27 -3.10 -7.00
C LYS A 73 -14.13 -4.06 -5.81
N ASP A 74 -13.18 -3.81 -4.93
CA ASP A 74 -12.97 -4.64 -3.75
C ASP A 74 -14.23 -4.65 -2.85
N GLN A 75 -14.64 -5.83 -2.43
CA GLN A 75 -15.79 -6.05 -1.54
C GLN A 75 -15.66 -5.30 -0.20
N LYS A 76 -14.42 -5.01 0.23
CA LYS A 76 -14.13 -4.26 1.46
C LYS A 76 -14.27 -2.74 1.32
N LYS A 77 -14.46 -2.22 0.10
CA LYS A 77 -14.52 -0.76 -0.13
C LYS A 77 -15.59 -0.08 0.71
N ALA A 78 -16.80 -0.64 0.75
CA ALA A 78 -17.91 -0.07 1.53
C ALA A 78 -17.61 0.00 3.03
N GLU A 79 -17.01 -1.06 3.59
CA GLU A 79 -16.55 -1.11 4.98
C GLU A 79 -15.49 -0.04 5.25
N TYR A 80 -14.53 0.11 4.35
CA TYR A 80 -13.46 1.11 4.48
C TYR A 80 -13.99 2.55 4.36
N VAL A 81 -14.96 2.81 3.49
CA VAL A 81 -15.64 4.12 3.39
C VAL A 81 -16.27 4.48 4.72
N GLN A 82 -17.06 3.59 5.29
CA GLN A 82 -17.73 3.81 6.58
C GLN A 82 -16.71 4.02 7.70
N SER A 83 -15.68 3.20 7.75
CA SER A 83 -14.62 3.29 8.76
C SER A 83 -13.83 4.60 8.65
N LEU A 84 -13.49 5.04 7.43
CA LEU A 84 -12.79 6.31 7.19
C LEU A 84 -13.67 7.51 7.59
N PHE A 85 -14.96 7.47 7.26
CA PHE A 85 -15.92 8.48 7.69
C PHE A 85 -15.96 8.57 9.22
N GLU A 86 -16.13 7.45 9.93
CA GLU A 86 -16.15 7.43 11.39
C GLU A 86 -14.86 8.00 12.00
N LEU A 87 -13.70 7.68 11.44
CA LEU A 87 -12.40 8.21 11.89
C LEU A 87 -12.27 9.73 11.72
N ARG A 88 -12.94 10.31 10.73
CA ARG A 88 -12.69 11.68 10.28
C ARG A 88 -13.91 12.60 10.34
N LYS A 89 -15.11 12.13 10.65
CA LYS A 89 -16.33 12.96 10.75
C LYS A 89 -16.16 14.15 11.71
N GLY A 90 -15.45 13.96 12.81
CA GLY A 90 -15.12 15.03 13.76
C GLY A 90 -14.17 16.10 13.22
N LYS A 91 -13.57 15.87 12.03
CA LYS A 91 -12.75 16.83 11.27
C LYS A 91 -13.47 17.34 10.02
N GLY A 92 -14.77 17.10 9.92
CA GLY A 92 -15.61 17.62 8.84
C GLY A 92 -15.64 16.74 7.57
N LEU A 93 -15.10 15.51 7.60
CA LEU A 93 -15.20 14.60 6.45
C LEU A 93 -16.65 14.13 6.29
N THR A 94 -17.17 14.23 5.07
CA THR A 94 -18.47 13.65 4.71
C THR A 94 -18.31 12.23 4.20
N LEU A 95 -19.39 11.46 4.19
CA LEU A 95 -19.39 10.10 3.66
C LEU A 95 -19.00 10.07 2.17
N GLN A 96 -19.52 11.02 1.38
CA GLN A 96 -19.18 11.15 -0.03
C GLN A 96 -17.70 11.47 -0.24
N GLN A 97 -17.13 12.34 0.59
CA GLN A 97 -15.70 12.63 0.53
C GLN A 97 -14.86 11.41 0.95
N ALA A 98 -15.30 10.63 1.93
CA ALA A 98 -14.64 9.38 2.31
C ALA A 98 -14.58 8.40 1.15
N GLU A 99 -15.67 8.26 0.39
CA GLU A 99 -15.71 7.43 -0.82
C GLU A 99 -14.73 7.93 -1.88
N GLN A 100 -14.71 9.24 -2.15
CA GLN A 100 -13.78 9.85 -3.11
C GLN A 100 -12.32 9.69 -2.69
N TRP A 101 -12.00 9.80 -1.41
CA TRP A 101 -10.64 9.60 -0.93
C TRP A 101 -10.14 8.17 -1.19
N LEU A 102 -11.03 7.18 -1.11
CA LEU A 102 -10.69 5.78 -1.38
C LEU A 102 -10.55 5.44 -2.88
N ASP A 103 -10.78 6.39 -3.77
CA ASP A 103 -10.36 6.28 -5.17
C ASP A 103 -8.84 6.46 -5.34
N SER A 104 -8.17 7.01 -4.33
CA SER A 104 -6.70 7.01 -4.24
C SER A 104 -6.21 5.67 -3.69
N THR A 105 -5.31 5.02 -4.42
CA THR A 105 -4.66 3.77 -4.00
C THR A 105 -3.91 3.91 -2.68
N MET A 106 -3.32 5.10 -2.41
CA MET A 106 -2.60 5.35 -1.16
C MET A 106 -3.56 5.44 0.04
N TYR A 107 -4.70 6.13 -0.08
CA TYR A 107 -5.71 6.12 0.98
C TYR A 107 -6.28 4.73 1.19
N TYR A 108 -6.50 3.98 0.10
CA TYR A 108 -6.97 2.61 0.19
C TYR A 108 -5.97 1.70 0.91
N ALA A 109 -4.68 1.81 0.58
CA ALA A 109 -3.61 1.08 1.27
C ALA A 109 -3.58 1.39 2.76
N CYS A 110 -3.75 2.66 3.14
CA CYS A 110 -3.81 3.06 4.55
C CYS A 110 -5.02 2.42 5.28
N MET A 111 -6.17 2.29 4.62
CA MET A 111 -7.31 1.59 5.20
C MET A 111 -7.08 0.08 5.30
N MET A 112 -6.41 -0.54 4.33
CA MET A 112 -6.00 -1.94 4.42
C MET A 112 -5.07 -2.18 5.63
N LEU A 113 -4.12 -1.28 5.86
CA LEU A 113 -3.22 -1.35 7.03
C LEU A 113 -4.00 -1.11 8.33
N TYR A 114 -4.88 -0.12 8.38
CA TYR A 114 -5.72 0.16 9.54
C TYR A 114 -6.59 -1.04 9.95
N HIS A 115 -7.08 -1.79 8.97
CA HIS A 115 -7.87 -3.01 9.18
C HIS A 115 -7.02 -4.30 9.27
N ASN A 116 -5.71 -4.19 9.42
CA ASN A 116 -4.77 -5.33 9.53
C ASN A 116 -4.81 -6.32 8.35
N ARG A 117 -5.22 -5.87 7.15
CA ARG A 117 -5.18 -6.69 5.94
C ARG A 117 -3.77 -6.81 5.39
N VAL A 118 -2.93 -5.81 5.64
CA VAL A 118 -1.49 -5.80 5.34
C VAL A 118 -0.71 -5.37 6.58
N ASP A 119 0.58 -5.71 6.61
CA ASP A 119 1.48 -5.38 7.72
C ASP A 119 2.22 -4.05 7.51
N GLY A 120 2.29 -3.58 6.28
CA GLY A 120 2.97 -2.34 5.94
C GLY A 120 2.67 -1.86 4.54
N ILE A 121 3.08 -0.63 4.25
CA ILE A 121 2.96 0.02 2.94
C ILE A 121 4.33 0.54 2.55
N VAL A 122 4.73 0.33 1.30
CA VAL A 122 5.91 0.98 0.71
C VAL A 122 5.45 1.83 -0.46
N SER A 123 5.76 3.11 -0.41
CA SER A 123 5.35 4.11 -1.39
C SER A 123 6.37 5.26 -1.47
N GLY A 124 6.26 6.09 -2.50
CA GLY A 124 7.13 7.26 -2.72
C GLY A 124 8.04 7.13 -3.93
N ALA A 125 7.82 6.14 -4.81
CA ALA A 125 8.55 6.02 -6.06
C ALA A 125 8.13 7.11 -7.07
N ALA A 126 6.84 7.43 -7.14
CA ALA A 126 6.25 8.42 -8.05
C ALA A 126 5.37 9.45 -7.33
N LEU A 127 4.70 9.07 -6.23
CA LEU A 127 3.89 9.97 -5.43
C LEU A 127 4.76 11.00 -4.71
N SER A 128 4.24 12.24 -4.59
CA SER A 128 4.89 13.28 -3.79
C SER A 128 4.88 12.94 -2.29
N SER A 129 5.82 13.49 -1.53
CA SER A 129 5.85 13.28 -0.07
C SER A 129 4.52 13.65 0.62
N PRO A 130 3.85 14.78 0.30
CA PRO A 130 2.53 15.06 0.86
C PRO A 130 1.47 14.01 0.53
N ASP A 131 1.49 13.44 -0.68
CA ASP A 131 0.51 12.45 -1.12
C ASP A 131 0.69 11.10 -0.41
N VAL A 132 1.89 10.79 0.05
CA VAL A 132 2.18 9.60 0.86
C VAL A 132 1.94 9.87 2.34
N ILE A 133 2.48 10.96 2.88
CA ILE A 133 2.49 11.23 4.33
C ILE A 133 1.10 11.64 4.83
N ARG A 134 0.35 12.44 4.05
CA ARG A 134 -0.97 12.93 4.48
C ARG A 134 -1.97 11.79 4.76
N PRO A 135 -2.19 10.81 3.88
CA PRO A 135 -3.05 9.67 4.17
C PRO A 135 -2.59 8.89 5.41
N ALA A 136 -1.29 8.66 5.54
CA ALA A 136 -0.73 7.93 6.67
C ALA A 136 -1.02 8.65 8.01
N LEU A 137 -0.76 9.96 8.09
CA LEU A 137 -1.03 10.75 9.29
C LEU A 137 -2.53 10.88 9.60
N GLN A 138 -3.37 10.91 8.57
CA GLN A 138 -4.82 11.06 8.75
C GLN A 138 -5.50 9.78 9.22
N ILE A 139 -4.99 8.60 8.84
CA ILE A 139 -5.61 7.30 9.10
C ILE A 139 -4.84 6.53 10.18
N ILE A 140 -3.54 6.31 9.97
CA ILE A 140 -2.71 5.48 10.84
C ILE A 140 -2.21 6.26 12.04
N LYS A 141 -1.88 7.54 11.82
CA LYS A 141 -1.30 8.47 12.81
C LYS A 141 0.12 8.09 13.22
N ALA A 142 0.77 8.96 13.98
CA ALA A 142 2.05 8.66 14.60
C ALA A 142 1.86 7.77 15.83
N ALA A 143 2.87 6.96 16.16
CA ALA A 143 2.89 6.20 17.41
C ALA A 143 2.81 7.13 18.63
N PRO A 144 2.24 6.67 19.76
CA PRO A 144 2.17 7.48 20.98
C PRO A 144 3.55 8.03 21.37
N GLY A 145 3.61 9.33 21.63
CA GLY A 145 4.86 10.03 22.01
C GLY A 145 5.75 10.47 20.83
N ILE A 146 5.45 10.07 19.60
CA ILE A 146 6.19 10.49 18.40
C ILE A 146 5.57 11.76 17.82
N LYS A 147 6.36 12.83 17.72
CA LYS A 147 5.91 14.14 17.22
C LYS A 147 6.24 14.39 15.75
N LEU A 148 7.21 13.65 15.21
CA LEU A 148 7.72 13.85 13.85
C LEU A 148 7.65 12.55 13.06
N ALA A 149 7.25 12.65 11.80
CA ALA A 149 7.40 11.58 10.83
C ALA A 149 8.81 11.65 10.24
N SER A 150 9.47 10.51 10.09
CA SER A 150 10.72 10.40 9.34
C SER A 150 10.52 9.48 8.15
N SER A 151 11.28 9.73 7.09
CA SER A 151 11.31 8.90 5.88
C SER A 151 12.74 8.41 5.63
N CYS A 152 12.87 7.26 5.03
CA CYS A 152 14.14 6.68 4.57
C CYS A 152 14.20 6.62 3.05
#